data_24096e824b3d44fa4390fb2823ddadbb
#
_entry.id   24096e824b3d44fa4390fb2823ddadbb
#
_cell.length_a   1.000
_cell.length_b   1.000
_cell.length_c   1.000
_cell.angle_alpha   90.00
_cell.angle_beta   90.00
_cell.angle_gamma   90.00
#
_symmetry.space_group_name_H-M   'P 1'
#
loop_
_entity.id
_entity.type
_entity.pdbx_description
1 polymer ?
#
loop_
_entity_poly.entity_id
_entity_poly.type
_entity_poly.pdbx_seq_one_letter_code
_entity_poly.pdbx_strand_id
1 'polypeptide(L)'
;MLTRRRNDQMRKNPNYKWLVLVIIILIMLAVPSFFWMKKDNKSRAELSKSLLSPVIMVPGSSATTERFNDLIDELNKTTLNRHSVIKIKVSREAKLTYSGSIGKNDLEPFIIIGFDNNKDGYTNIKKQAKWLNVAFESLIQNYKFNNFKAFGHSNGGLIWTYWLEHYYSEYSDNIKIKKLMTLGTPYNFTESNINNRTQMLADFIKNRATLPPFLKVYSLSGGKNYESDGIVPETSVAAGKFIFQNQVKTYTAITVTGEKADHSDLPQNKQVIQAIRQYLLKKPNKPLKPIKGKDNH
;
A
#
# COMPACT_ATOMS: atom_id res chain seq x y z
N MET A 1 -18.20 70.42 -61.80
CA MET A 1 -18.20 68.99 -61.54
C MET A 1 -16.99 68.68 -60.68
N LEU A 2 -17.14 68.63 -59.36
CA LEU A 2 -16.05 68.38 -58.41
C LEU A 2 -16.31 67.03 -57.76
N THR A 3 -15.55 65.97 -58.12
CA THR A 3 -15.59 64.63 -57.55
C THR A 3 -14.79 64.66 -56.26
N ARG A 4 -15.50 64.51 -55.15
CA ARG A 4 -14.95 64.37 -53.82
C ARG A 4 -14.46 62.90 -53.66
N ARG A 5 -13.12 62.64 -53.66
CA ARG A 5 -12.52 61.37 -53.24
C ARG A 5 -12.70 61.26 -51.75
N ARG A 6 -13.47 60.26 -51.29
CA ARG A 6 -13.54 59.82 -49.91
C ARG A 6 -12.27 58.99 -49.61
N ASN A 7 -11.38 59.55 -48.82
CA ASN A 7 -10.29 58.79 -48.24
C ASN A 7 -10.85 57.98 -47.07
N ASP A 8 -11.10 56.65 -47.25
CA ASP A 8 -11.35 55.72 -46.19
C ASP A 8 -9.99 55.35 -45.53
N GLN A 9 -9.59 56.18 -44.56
CA GLN A 9 -8.59 55.78 -43.64
C GLN A 9 -9.20 54.74 -42.70
N MET A 10 -8.92 53.45 -42.90
CA MET A 10 -9.16 52.42 -41.92
C MET A 10 -8.39 52.78 -40.64
N ARG A 11 -9.10 53.26 -39.62
CA ARG A 11 -8.57 53.45 -38.26
C ARG A 11 -8.06 52.10 -37.78
N LYS A 12 -6.74 51.89 -37.81
CA LYS A 12 -6.08 50.75 -37.15
C LYS A 12 -6.37 50.85 -35.66
N ASN A 13 -7.28 49.99 -35.17
CA ASN A 13 -7.70 49.97 -33.77
C ASN A 13 -6.46 49.57 -32.94
N PRO A 14 -5.89 50.44 -32.08
CA PRO A 14 -4.66 50.16 -31.33
C PRO A 14 -4.79 48.93 -30.40
N ASN A 15 -6.00 48.53 -30.07
CA ASN A 15 -6.30 47.39 -29.19
C ASN A 15 -6.14 46.03 -29.89
N TYR A 16 -6.02 45.98 -31.22
CA TYR A 16 -5.91 44.73 -31.97
C TYR A 16 -4.65 43.93 -31.57
N LYS A 17 -3.52 44.61 -31.38
CA LYS A 17 -2.28 43.95 -30.95
C LYS A 17 -2.39 43.29 -29.57
N TRP A 18 -3.06 43.97 -28.65
CA TRP A 18 -3.35 43.43 -27.32
C TRP A 18 -4.29 42.22 -27.37
N LEU A 19 -5.33 42.32 -28.22
CA LEU A 19 -6.26 41.19 -28.43
C LEU A 19 -5.55 39.97 -28.97
N VAL A 20 -4.67 40.12 -29.97
CA VAL A 20 -3.87 39.06 -30.53
C VAL A 20 -2.92 38.47 -29.48
N LEU A 21 -2.28 39.32 -28.68
CA LEU A 21 -1.39 38.84 -27.59
C LEU A 21 -2.17 38.00 -26.58
N VAL A 22 -3.34 38.45 -26.15
CA VAL A 22 -4.21 37.72 -25.21
C VAL A 22 -4.63 36.37 -25.79
N ILE A 23 -5.03 36.32 -27.07
CA ILE A 23 -5.38 35.06 -27.74
C ILE A 23 -4.20 34.10 -27.80
N ILE A 24 -3.00 34.59 -28.12
CA ILE A 24 -1.78 33.75 -28.12
C ILE A 24 -1.49 33.17 -26.73
N ILE A 25 -1.61 33.97 -25.67
CA ILE A 25 -1.43 33.54 -24.29
C ILE A 25 -2.48 32.47 -23.93
N LEU A 26 -3.74 32.69 -24.28
CA LEU A 26 -4.80 31.71 -24.02
C LEU A 26 -4.55 30.39 -24.76
N ILE A 27 -4.10 30.42 -26.01
CA ILE A 27 -3.73 29.22 -26.77
C ILE A 27 -2.53 28.53 -26.14
N MET A 28 -1.48 29.28 -25.74
CA MET A 28 -0.32 28.73 -25.05
C MET A 28 -0.66 28.03 -23.73
N LEU A 29 -1.70 28.48 -23.03
CA LEU A 29 -2.18 27.82 -21.80
C LEU A 29 -3.16 26.67 -22.11
N ALA A 30 -4.06 26.85 -23.06
CA ALA A 30 -5.11 25.87 -23.38
C ALA A 30 -4.56 24.59 -24.02
N VAL A 31 -3.56 24.70 -24.93
CA VAL A 31 -3.02 23.54 -25.64
C VAL A 31 -2.29 22.56 -24.70
N PRO A 32 -1.35 23.00 -23.85
CA PRO A 32 -0.72 22.10 -22.87
C PRO A 32 -1.74 21.50 -21.89
N SER A 33 -2.70 22.31 -21.41
CA SER A 33 -3.76 21.85 -20.51
C SER A 33 -4.63 20.77 -21.13
N PHE A 34 -4.98 20.92 -22.42
CA PHE A 34 -5.76 19.91 -23.16
C PHE A 34 -4.99 18.59 -23.29
N PHE A 35 -3.71 18.63 -23.65
CA PHE A 35 -2.88 17.42 -23.73
C PHE A 35 -2.67 16.77 -22.37
N TRP A 36 -2.48 17.56 -21.31
CA TRP A 36 -2.37 17.08 -19.95
C TRP A 36 -3.67 16.38 -19.50
N MET A 37 -4.83 17.01 -19.70
CA MET A 37 -6.15 16.41 -19.40
C MET A 37 -6.39 15.13 -20.18
N LYS A 38 -6.03 15.06 -21.47
CA LYS A 38 -6.18 13.86 -22.29
C LYS A 38 -5.31 12.72 -21.76
N LYS A 39 -4.06 13.02 -21.36
CA LYS A 39 -3.13 12.05 -20.75
C LYS A 39 -3.64 11.55 -19.40
N ASP A 40 -4.13 12.46 -18.55
CA ASP A 40 -4.68 12.13 -17.23
C ASP A 40 -5.94 11.27 -17.34
N ASN A 41 -6.89 11.64 -18.21
CA ASN A 41 -8.10 10.85 -18.46
C ASN A 41 -7.80 9.45 -19.00
N LYS A 42 -6.79 9.30 -19.87
CA LYS A 42 -6.36 7.99 -20.35
C LYS A 42 -5.78 7.16 -19.20
N SER A 43 -4.90 7.75 -18.39
CA SER A 43 -4.31 7.09 -17.21
C SER A 43 -5.38 6.64 -16.20
N ARG A 44 -6.37 7.48 -15.91
CA ARG A 44 -7.50 7.15 -15.03
C ARG A 44 -8.36 6.03 -15.60
N ALA A 45 -8.62 6.02 -16.92
CA ALA A 45 -9.35 4.96 -17.59
C ALA A 45 -8.61 3.62 -17.55
N GLU A 46 -7.29 3.62 -17.74
CA GLU A 46 -6.46 2.42 -17.59
C GLU A 46 -6.48 1.91 -16.15
N LEU A 47 -6.35 2.81 -15.18
CA LEU A 47 -6.40 2.49 -13.75
C LEU A 47 -7.75 1.85 -13.40
N SER A 48 -8.87 2.44 -13.82
CA SER A 48 -10.22 1.96 -13.50
C SER A 48 -10.51 0.56 -14.04
N LYS A 49 -9.92 0.19 -15.18
CA LYS A 49 -10.08 -1.11 -15.82
C LYS A 49 -9.11 -2.18 -15.32
N SER A 50 -8.14 -1.80 -14.48
CA SER A 50 -7.12 -2.74 -14.01
C SER A 50 -7.72 -3.85 -13.16
N LEU A 51 -7.37 -5.09 -13.47
CA LEU A 51 -7.68 -6.27 -12.68
C LEU A 51 -6.59 -6.60 -11.67
N LEU A 52 -5.46 -5.90 -11.74
CA LEU A 52 -4.31 -6.10 -10.86
C LEU A 52 -4.67 -5.68 -9.42
N SER A 53 -4.37 -6.54 -8.46
CA SER A 53 -4.66 -6.34 -7.03
C SER A 53 -3.49 -6.86 -6.18
N PRO A 54 -2.34 -6.18 -6.18
CA PRO A 54 -1.14 -6.66 -5.53
C PRO A 54 -1.31 -6.78 -4.02
N VAL A 55 -0.49 -7.64 -3.41
CA VAL A 55 -0.24 -7.65 -1.98
C VAL A 55 1.09 -6.94 -1.73
N ILE A 56 1.03 -5.76 -1.12
CA ILE A 56 2.22 -4.96 -0.84
C ILE A 56 2.68 -5.25 0.59
N MET A 57 3.92 -5.73 0.73
CA MET A 57 4.46 -6.25 1.97
C MET A 57 5.60 -5.36 2.48
N VAL A 58 5.55 -5.00 3.75
CA VAL A 58 6.59 -4.21 4.41
C VAL A 58 7.15 -5.01 5.59
N PRO A 59 8.46 -5.32 5.59
CA PRO A 59 9.12 -6.03 6.67
C PRO A 59 9.34 -5.15 7.90
N GLY A 60 9.73 -5.78 9.00
CA GLY A 60 10.05 -5.10 10.26
C GLY A 60 11.45 -4.49 10.30
N SER A 61 11.85 -4.06 11.52
CA SER A 61 13.18 -3.56 11.79
C SER A 61 14.25 -4.61 11.49
N SER A 62 15.43 -4.13 11.08
CA SER A 62 16.59 -4.95 10.74
C SER A 62 16.37 -5.99 9.63
N ALA A 63 15.20 -6.00 9.00
CA ALA A 63 14.86 -6.92 7.92
C ALA A 63 15.02 -6.25 6.54
N THR A 64 15.26 -7.09 5.52
CA THR A 64 15.42 -6.68 4.13
C THR A 64 14.23 -7.12 3.27
N THR A 65 14.30 -6.85 1.98
CA THR A 65 13.33 -7.37 1.00
C THR A 65 13.28 -8.90 0.91
N GLU A 66 14.26 -9.61 1.50
CA GLU A 66 14.33 -11.07 1.52
C GLU A 66 13.46 -11.70 2.63
N ARG A 67 12.96 -10.88 3.55
CA ARG A 67 12.25 -11.33 4.76
C ARG A 67 11.09 -12.29 4.50
N PHE A 68 10.44 -12.16 3.38
CA PHE A 68 9.23 -12.94 3.06
C PHE A 68 9.45 -14.03 2.01
N ASN A 69 10.70 -14.33 1.63
CA ASN A 69 10.97 -15.34 0.61
C ASN A 69 10.35 -16.70 0.97
N ASP A 70 10.68 -17.25 2.15
CA ASP A 70 10.17 -18.54 2.60
C ASP A 70 8.64 -18.56 2.72
N LEU A 71 8.04 -17.45 3.20
CA LEU A 71 6.60 -17.31 3.26
C LEU A 71 5.97 -17.38 1.87
N ILE A 72 6.53 -16.65 0.91
CA ILE A 72 6.01 -16.61 -0.47
C ILE A 72 6.22 -17.95 -1.16
N ASP A 73 7.36 -18.59 -0.96
CA ASP A 73 7.62 -19.93 -1.47
C ASP A 73 6.60 -20.93 -0.94
N GLU A 74 6.27 -20.88 0.36
CA GLU A 74 5.26 -21.75 0.96
C GLU A 74 3.85 -21.44 0.43
N LEU A 75 3.50 -20.16 0.24
CA LEU A 75 2.25 -19.78 -0.38
C LEU A 75 2.16 -20.30 -1.82
N ASN A 76 3.24 -20.27 -2.56
CA ASN A 76 3.32 -20.70 -3.96
C ASN A 76 3.32 -22.22 -4.17
N LYS A 77 3.64 -23.04 -3.16
CA LYS A 77 3.64 -24.51 -3.27
C LYS A 77 2.25 -25.08 -3.57
N THR A 78 1.20 -24.44 -3.10
CA THR A 78 -0.17 -24.96 -3.15
C THR A 78 -1.09 -24.20 -4.11
N THR A 79 -0.56 -23.23 -4.85
CA THR A 79 -1.33 -22.44 -5.83
C THR A 79 -1.07 -22.93 -7.24
N LEU A 80 -2.16 -23.08 -8.03
CA LEU A 80 -2.06 -23.42 -9.47
C LEU A 80 -1.34 -22.33 -10.26
N ASN A 81 -1.58 -21.08 -9.89
CA ASN A 81 -0.92 -19.91 -10.48
C ASN A 81 0.02 -19.31 -9.44
N ARG A 82 1.32 -19.44 -9.66
CA ARG A 82 2.33 -18.86 -8.79
C ARG A 82 2.21 -17.35 -8.78
N HIS A 83 2.24 -16.75 -7.61
CA HIS A 83 2.34 -15.31 -7.45
C HIS A 83 3.76 -14.85 -7.78
N SER A 84 3.87 -13.88 -8.65
CA SER A 84 5.12 -13.20 -8.99
C SER A 84 5.59 -12.33 -7.83
N VAL A 85 6.89 -12.05 -7.80
CA VAL A 85 7.49 -11.23 -6.74
C VAL A 85 8.23 -10.05 -7.35
N ILE A 86 7.92 -8.86 -6.86
CA ILE A 86 8.72 -7.65 -7.07
C ILE A 86 9.29 -7.22 -5.73
N LYS A 87 10.57 -6.90 -5.72
CA LYS A 87 11.24 -6.32 -4.55
C LYS A 87 11.66 -4.89 -4.88
N ILE A 88 11.37 -3.98 -3.98
CA ILE A 88 11.74 -2.57 -4.08
C ILE A 88 12.57 -2.22 -2.87
N LYS A 89 13.80 -1.80 -3.11
CA LYS A 89 14.68 -1.26 -2.09
C LYS A 89 14.65 0.25 -2.17
N VAL A 90 14.36 0.92 -1.05
CA VAL A 90 14.31 2.38 -0.97
C VAL A 90 15.54 2.86 -0.20
N SER A 91 16.37 3.68 -0.84
CA SER A 91 17.53 4.29 -0.21
C SER A 91 17.14 5.40 0.77
N ARG A 92 18.12 5.89 1.55
CA ARG A 92 17.92 7.03 2.46
C ARG A 92 17.57 8.33 1.73
N GLU A 93 17.99 8.46 0.46
CA GLU A 93 17.69 9.56 -0.46
C GLU A 93 16.40 9.32 -1.27
N ALA A 94 15.59 8.32 -0.86
CA ALA A 94 14.36 7.92 -1.54
C ALA A 94 14.55 7.41 -2.99
N LYS A 95 15.73 6.93 -3.36
CA LYS A 95 15.96 6.26 -4.65
C LYS A 95 15.42 4.85 -4.59
N LEU A 96 14.75 4.42 -5.66
CA LEU A 96 14.12 3.11 -5.78
C LEU A 96 14.96 2.18 -6.64
N THR A 97 15.24 0.99 -6.13
CA THR A 97 15.86 -0.10 -6.89
C THR A 97 14.87 -1.26 -6.96
N TYR A 98 14.54 -1.68 -8.18
CA TYR A 98 13.59 -2.74 -8.45
C TYR A 98 14.31 -4.04 -8.80
N SER A 99 13.75 -5.17 -8.36
CA SER A 99 14.13 -6.50 -8.83
C SER A 99 12.89 -7.40 -8.95
N GLY A 100 12.93 -8.38 -9.85
CA GLY A 100 11.78 -9.22 -10.19
C GLY A 100 10.85 -8.60 -11.23
N SER A 101 9.79 -9.33 -11.57
CA SER A 101 8.79 -8.90 -12.57
C SER A 101 7.44 -9.54 -12.29
N ILE A 102 6.36 -8.95 -12.82
CA ILE A 102 5.02 -9.53 -12.75
C ILE A 102 4.82 -10.43 -13.98
N GLY A 103 4.45 -11.68 -13.74
CA GLY A 103 4.06 -12.62 -14.80
C GLY A 103 2.78 -12.18 -15.50
N LYS A 104 2.67 -12.44 -16.80
CA LYS A 104 1.60 -11.94 -17.68
C LYS A 104 0.17 -12.22 -17.17
N ASN A 105 -0.03 -13.32 -16.44
CA ASN A 105 -1.34 -13.77 -15.97
C ASN A 105 -1.50 -13.63 -14.43
N ASP A 106 -0.52 -13.05 -13.75
CA ASP A 106 -0.59 -12.86 -12.32
C ASP A 106 -1.29 -11.54 -11.98
N LEU A 107 -2.51 -11.63 -11.49
CA LEU A 107 -3.33 -10.50 -11.08
C LEU A 107 -3.19 -10.15 -9.58
N GLU A 108 -2.42 -10.94 -8.85
CA GLU A 108 -2.24 -10.80 -7.41
C GLU A 108 -0.78 -10.99 -6.97
N PRO A 109 0.18 -10.26 -7.59
CA PRO A 109 1.60 -10.39 -7.26
C PRO A 109 1.91 -9.92 -5.85
N PHE A 110 3.00 -10.44 -5.28
CA PHE A 110 3.61 -9.91 -4.07
C PHE A 110 4.61 -8.81 -4.41
N ILE A 111 4.52 -7.68 -3.73
CA ILE A 111 5.46 -6.57 -3.86
C ILE A 111 6.06 -6.30 -2.49
N ILE A 112 7.36 -6.51 -2.33
CA ILE A 112 8.05 -6.33 -1.06
C ILE A 112 8.78 -4.99 -1.10
N ILE A 113 8.52 -4.11 -0.14
CA ILE A 113 9.20 -2.81 -0.03
C ILE A 113 10.06 -2.82 1.23
N GLY A 114 11.37 -2.73 1.04
CA GLY A 114 12.35 -2.64 2.12
C GLY A 114 13.10 -1.31 2.08
N PHE A 115 13.67 -0.91 3.22
CA PHE A 115 14.32 0.39 3.38
C PHE A 115 15.79 0.21 3.80
N ASP A 116 16.70 1.03 3.28
CA ASP A 116 18.09 1.06 3.71
C ASP A 116 18.23 1.46 5.20
N ASN A 117 17.39 2.39 5.65
CA ASN A 117 17.23 2.65 7.07
C ASN A 117 16.00 1.90 7.60
N ASN A 118 16.22 0.69 8.04
CA ASN A 118 15.21 -0.20 8.65
C ASN A 118 15.30 -0.25 10.19
N LYS A 119 15.79 0.82 10.83
CA LYS A 119 15.93 0.92 12.28
C LYS A 119 14.59 1.14 12.96
N ASP A 120 14.52 0.73 14.22
CA ASP A 120 13.41 0.99 15.12
C ASP A 120 13.23 2.46 15.47
N GLY A 121 12.11 2.74 16.12
CA GLY A 121 11.76 4.01 16.75
C GLY A 121 10.80 4.85 15.93
N TYR A 122 9.94 5.58 16.63
CA TYR A 122 8.83 6.31 16.02
C TYR A 122 9.25 7.31 14.93
N THR A 123 10.39 7.99 15.14
CA THR A 123 10.96 8.90 14.13
C THR A 123 11.36 8.16 12.85
N ASN A 124 11.91 6.95 12.97
CA ASN A 124 12.25 6.13 11.80
C ASN A 124 11.01 5.61 11.09
N ILE A 125 9.98 5.17 11.83
CA ILE A 125 8.69 4.73 11.27
C ILE A 125 8.06 5.84 10.41
N LYS A 126 8.07 7.10 10.89
CA LYS A 126 7.60 8.25 10.11
C LYS A 126 8.38 8.46 8.81
N LYS A 127 9.71 8.33 8.86
CA LYS A 127 10.57 8.42 7.66
C LYS A 127 10.30 7.27 6.68
N GLN A 128 10.19 6.04 7.21
CA GLN A 128 9.91 4.83 6.41
C GLN A 128 8.53 4.91 5.76
N ALA A 129 7.53 5.46 6.44
CA ALA A 129 6.21 5.70 5.85
C ALA A 129 6.26 6.75 4.71
N LYS A 130 7.08 7.80 4.84
CA LYS A 130 7.34 8.73 3.74
C LYS A 130 8.02 8.04 2.54
N TRP A 131 8.98 7.16 2.78
CA TRP A 131 9.63 6.38 1.72
C TRP A 131 8.69 5.34 1.11
N LEU A 132 7.80 4.75 1.91
CA LEU A 132 6.71 3.91 1.41
C LEU A 132 5.83 4.69 0.45
N ASN A 133 5.51 5.96 0.76
CA ASN A 133 4.71 6.81 -0.13
C ASN A 133 5.39 7.03 -1.50
N VAL A 134 6.69 7.31 -1.51
CA VAL A 134 7.46 7.43 -2.77
C VAL A 134 7.43 6.13 -3.58
N ALA A 135 7.63 4.99 -2.93
CA ALA A 135 7.56 3.69 -3.60
C ALA A 135 6.15 3.38 -4.11
N PHE A 136 5.12 3.71 -3.34
CA PHE A 136 3.72 3.49 -3.69
C PHE A 136 3.31 4.32 -4.91
N GLU A 137 3.68 5.59 -4.97
CA GLU A 137 3.46 6.45 -6.14
C GLU A 137 4.09 5.86 -7.40
N SER A 138 5.35 5.45 -7.31
CA SER A 138 6.06 4.80 -8.42
C SER A 138 5.40 3.49 -8.86
N LEU A 139 4.89 2.69 -7.91
CA LEU A 139 4.15 1.46 -8.20
C LEU A 139 2.87 1.73 -9.00
N ILE A 140 2.09 2.74 -8.62
CA ILE A 140 0.87 3.12 -9.35
C ILE A 140 1.21 3.55 -10.79
N GLN A 141 2.25 4.35 -10.94
CA GLN A 141 2.70 4.83 -12.26
C GLN A 141 3.13 3.69 -13.18
N ASN A 142 3.83 2.68 -12.63
CA ASN A 142 4.39 1.58 -13.40
C ASN A 142 3.39 0.45 -13.67
N TYR A 143 2.52 0.12 -12.71
CA TYR A 143 1.70 -1.10 -12.75
C TYR A 143 0.19 -0.85 -12.84
N LYS A 144 -0.27 0.41 -12.72
CA LYS A 144 -1.67 0.81 -12.96
C LYS A 144 -2.72 -0.06 -12.24
N PHE A 145 -2.61 -0.27 -10.93
CA PHE A 145 -3.64 -0.96 -10.13
C PHE A 145 -4.58 0.04 -9.45
N ASN A 146 -5.85 -0.31 -9.33
CA ASN A 146 -6.89 0.50 -8.65
C ASN A 146 -7.27 -0.01 -7.27
N ASN A 147 -6.68 -1.10 -6.86
CA ASN A 147 -6.88 -1.67 -5.54
C ASN A 147 -5.68 -2.52 -5.13
N PHE A 148 -5.44 -2.62 -3.83
CA PHE A 148 -4.36 -3.42 -3.29
C PHE A 148 -4.72 -3.96 -1.91
N LYS A 149 -3.85 -4.82 -1.38
CA LYS A 149 -3.84 -5.33 -0.02
C LYS A 149 -2.48 -5.05 0.59
N ALA A 150 -2.46 -4.75 1.87
CA ALA A 150 -1.26 -4.45 2.62
C ALA A 150 -0.95 -5.57 3.62
N PHE A 151 0.32 -5.90 3.76
CA PHE A 151 0.84 -6.80 4.77
C PHE A 151 2.03 -6.15 5.47
N GLY A 152 2.05 -6.16 6.79
CA GLY A 152 3.16 -5.63 7.58
C GLY A 152 3.57 -6.60 8.69
N HIS A 153 4.86 -6.91 8.79
CA HIS A 153 5.41 -7.65 9.92
C HIS A 153 6.13 -6.69 10.86
N SER A 154 5.88 -6.82 12.18
CA SER A 154 6.55 -6.00 13.17
C SER A 154 6.36 -4.50 12.87
N ASN A 155 7.43 -3.71 12.80
CA ASN A 155 7.38 -2.29 12.40
C ASN A 155 6.72 -2.05 11.03
N GLY A 156 6.70 -3.04 10.13
CA GLY A 156 6.00 -2.92 8.86
C GLY A 156 4.51 -2.60 9.01
N GLY A 157 3.87 -3.13 10.07
CA GLY A 157 2.49 -2.79 10.41
C GLY A 157 2.33 -1.35 10.91
N LEU A 158 3.31 -0.84 11.70
CA LEU A 158 3.34 0.55 12.15
C LEU A 158 3.52 1.53 10.98
N ILE A 159 4.40 1.17 10.04
CA ILE A 159 4.66 1.94 8.81
C ILE A 159 3.38 2.05 7.97
N TRP A 160 2.67 0.93 7.78
CA TRP A 160 1.38 0.93 7.08
C TRP A 160 0.33 1.75 7.81
N THR A 161 0.23 1.65 9.13
CA THR A 161 -0.73 2.42 9.94
C THR A 161 -0.47 3.91 9.78
N TYR A 162 0.80 4.34 9.93
CA TYR A 162 1.19 5.75 9.74
C TYR A 162 0.90 6.23 8.32
N TRP A 163 1.20 5.40 7.31
CA TRP A 163 0.95 5.73 5.91
C TRP A 163 -0.55 5.89 5.63
N LEU A 164 -1.39 5.02 6.18
CA LEU A 164 -2.85 5.09 6.04
C LEU A 164 -3.43 6.38 6.63
N GLU A 165 -2.92 6.82 7.76
CA GLU A 165 -3.40 8.01 8.44
C GLU A 165 -2.93 9.33 7.79
N HIS A 166 -1.78 9.33 7.11
CA HIS A 166 -1.13 10.57 6.68
C HIS A 166 -1.01 10.73 5.16
N TYR A 167 -1.04 9.64 4.39
CA TYR A 167 -0.80 9.69 2.95
C TYR A 167 -1.92 9.08 2.10
N TYR A 168 -2.66 8.10 2.63
CA TYR A 168 -3.63 7.36 1.82
C TYR A 168 -4.74 8.25 1.23
N SER A 169 -5.14 9.33 1.90
CA SER A 169 -6.18 10.23 1.41
C SER A 169 -5.89 10.80 0.01
N GLU A 170 -4.61 10.99 -0.33
CA GLU A 170 -4.18 11.48 -1.66
C GLU A 170 -4.54 10.50 -2.80
N TYR A 171 -4.72 9.22 -2.49
CA TYR A 171 -4.99 8.15 -3.46
C TYR A 171 -6.43 7.64 -3.41
N SER A 172 -7.19 7.95 -2.38
CA SER A 172 -8.46 7.31 -2.01
C SER A 172 -9.55 7.38 -3.09
N ASP A 173 -9.53 8.40 -3.95
CA ASP A 173 -10.48 8.56 -5.05
C ASP A 173 -10.31 7.51 -6.15
N ASN A 174 -9.09 7.08 -6.39
CA ASN A 174 -8.74 6.21 -7.51
C ASN A 174 -8.28 4.82 -7.09
N ILE A 175 -7.78 4.66 -5.86
CA ILE A 175 -7.14 3.42 -5.39
C ILE A 175 -7.69 3.03 -4.04
N LYS A 176 -8.19 1.78 -3.95
CA LYS A 176 -8.79 1.26 -2.73
C LYS A 176 -7.89 0.24 -2.04
N ILE A 177 -7.51 0.52 -0.80
CA ILE A 177 -6.96 -0.53 0.06
C ILE A 177 -8.11 -1.41 0.54
N LYS A 178 -8.08 -2.70 0.22
CA LYS A 178 -9.14 -3.64 0.59
C LYS A 178 -8.94 -4.26 1.96
N LYS A 179 -7.68 -4.60 2.26
CA LYS A 179 -7.30 -5.32 3.47
C LYS A 179 -5.94 -4.86 3.95
N LEU A 180 -5.79 -4.77 5.26
CA LEU A 180 -4.50 -4.68 5.95
C LEU A 180 -4.37 -5.90 6.85
N MET A 181 -3.27 -6.62 6.74
CA MET A 181 -2.90 -7.67 7.68
C MET A 181 -1.59 -7.28 8.37
N THR A 182 -1.59 -7.23 9.69
CA THR A 182 -0.41 -6.94 10.49
C THR A 182 -0.04 -8.16 11.32
N LEU A 183 1.24 -8.41 11.46
CA LEU A 183 1.78 -9.59 12.10
C LEU A 183 2.81 -9.20 13.15
N GLY A 184 2.54 -9.48 14.43
CA GLY A 184 3.43 -9.14 15.54
C GLY A 184 3.74 -7.63 15.62
N THR A 185 2.78 -6.76 15.28
CA THR A 185 3.00 -5.32 15.18
C THR A 185 2.91 -4.66 16.55
N PRO A 186 4.00 -4.01 17.03
CA PRO A 186 4.06 -3.44 18.38
C PRO A 186 3.41 -2.05 18.44
N TYR A 187 2.07 -1.96 18.42
CA TYR A 187 1.35 -0.69 18.42
C TYR A 187 1.63 0.19 19.64
N ASN A 188 2.09 -0.42 20.74
CA ASN A 188 2.52 0.28 21.95
C ASN A 188 4.01 0.04 22.28
N PHE A 189 4.83 -0.25 21.26
CA PHE A 189 6.24 -0.68 21.40
C PHE A 189 6.38 -1.85 22.39
N THR A 190 7.29 -1.76 23.33
CA THR A 190 7.55 -2.79 24.36
C THR A 190 6.72 -2.60 25.64
N GLU A 191 5.78 -1.65 25.64
CA GLU A 191 4.93 -1.41 26.81
C GLU A 191 3.93 -2.57 26.98
N SER A 192 4.01 -3.23 28.11
CA SER A 192 3.15 -4.36 28.49
C SER A 192 1.86 -3.94 29.15
N ASN A 193 1.81 -2.74 29.75
CA ASN A 193 0.60 -2.19 30.33
C ASN A 193 -0.21 -1.44 29.28
N ILE A 194 -1.33 -2.00 28.90
CA ILE A 194 -2.21 -1.41 27.86
C ILE A 194 -2.79 -0.03 28.22
N ASN A 195 -2.76 0.33 29.52
CA ASN A 195 -3.20 1.64 30.00
C ASN A 195 -2.11 2.72 29.86
N ASN A 196 -0.85 2.32 29.74
CA ASN A 196 0.28 3.21 29.50
C ASN A 196 0.47 3.40 28.00
N ARG A 197 0.00 4.51 27.45
CA ARG A 197 0.11 4.78 26.04
C ARG A 197 1.42 5.47 25.70
N THR A 198 2.21 4.86 24.83
CA THR A 198 3.36 5.57 24.22
C THR A 198 2.87 6.74 23.36
N GLN A 199 3.74 7.70 23.10
CA GLN A 199 3.43 8.83 22.21
C GLN A 199 2.98 8.35 20.83
N MET A 200 3.58 7.29 20.29
CA MET A 200 3.19 6.72 19.00
C MET A 200 1.75 6.20 19.01
N LEU A 201 1.37 5.41 20.02
CA LEU A 201 0.00 4.92 20.13
C LEU A 201 -1.00 6.06 20.31
N ALA A 202 -0.66 7.07 21.13
CA ALA A 202 -1.50 8.24 21.33
C ALA A 202 -1.73 9.02 20.03
N ASP A 203 -0.69 9.18 19.21
CA ASP A 203 -0.77 9.86 17.91
C ASP A 203 -1.63 9.05 16.91
N PHE A 204 -1.47 7.73 16.83
CA PHE A 204 -2.34 6.87 16.01
C PHE A 204 -3.81 6.97 16.44
N ILE A 205 -4.10 6.94 17.75
CA ILE A 205 -5.47 7.10 18.24
C ILE A 205 -6.04 8.47 17.88
N LYS A 206 -5.23 9.52 17.94
CA LYS A 206 -5.63 10.88 17.56
C LYS A 206 -6.01 10.98 16.09
N ASN A 207 -5.26 10.33 15.21
CA ASN A 207 -5.42 10.42 13.76
C ASN A 207 -6.36 9.36 13.17
N ARG A 208 -6.82 8.38 13.95
CA ARG A 208 -7.61 7.21 13.50
C ARG A 208 -8.85 7.53 12.65
N ALA A 209 -9.42 8.73 12.80
CA ALA A 209 -10.59 9.15 12.03
C ALA A 209 -10.31 9.31 10.52
N THR A 210 -9.02 9.39 10.11
CA THR A 210 -8.61 9.44 8.70
C THR A 210 -8.53 8.05 8.04
N LEU A 211 -8.65 6.97 8.82
CA LEU A 211 -8.59 5.60 8.30
C LEU A 211 -9.77 5.31 7.36
N PRO A 212 -9.53 4.55 6.26
CA PRO A 212 -10.60 4.23 5.32
C PRO A 212 -11.71 3.38 5.98
N PRO A 213 -12.97 3.84 6.00
CA PRO A 213 -14.06 3.15 6.72
C PRO A 213 -14.44 1.80 6.08
N PHE A 214 -14.04 1.54 4.83
CA PHE A 214 -14.26 0.27 4.14
C PHE A 214 -13.14 -0.75 4.33
N LEU A 215 -12.03 -0.39 4.99
CA LEU A 215 -10.87 -1.24 5.23
C LEU A 215 -11.23 -2.42 6.13
N LYS A 216 -10.71 -3.62 5.82
CA LYS A 216 -10.72 -4.78 6.72
C LYS A 216 -9.33 -4.97 7.29
N VAL A 217 -9.21 -4.98 8.61
CA VAL A 217 -7.93 -5.15 9.32
C VAL A 217 -7.90 -6.51 10.01
N TYR A 218 -6.80 -7.23 9.83
CA TYR A 218 -6.49 -8.49 10.49
C TYR A 218 -5.19 -8.28 11.26
N SER A 219 -5.23 -8.30 12.58
CA SER A 219 -4.07 -8.13 13.47
C SER A 219 -3.73 -9.47 14.07
N LEU A 220 -2.56 -10.01 13.71
CA LEU A 220 -2.08 -11.30 14.19
C LEU A 220 -1.00 -11.10 15.23
N SER A 221 -1.14 -11.75 16.40
CA SER A 221 -0.11 -11.85 17.44
C SER A 221 0.47 -13.26 17.50
N GLY A 222 1.75 -13.39 17.84
CA GLY A 222 2.37 -14.65 18.21
C GLY A 222 2.26 -14.89 19.70
N GLY A 223 1.89 -16.09 20.10
CA GLY A 223 1.80 -16.50 21.48
C GLY A 223 2.75 -17.64 21.81
N LYS A 224 4.03 -17.32 22.03
CA LYS A 224 5.01 -18.31 22.48
C LYS A 224 4.69 -18.81 23.89
N ASN A 225 4.28 -17.87 24.77
CA ASN A 225 3.99 -18.10 26.18
C ASN A 225 2.72 -17.38 26.66
N TYR A 226 1.77 -17.09 25.76
CA TYR A 226 0.54 -16.31 26.00
C TYR A 226 0.74 -14.82 26.38
N GLU A 227 1.97 -14.40 26.71
CA GLU A 227 2.29 -13.01 27.09
C GLU A 227 2.98 -12.25 25.97
N SER A 228 3.76 -12.96 25.13
CA SER A 228 4.51 -12.36 24.04
C SER A 228 4.90 -13.40 22.98
N ASP A 229 5.34 -12.92 21.82
CA ASP A 229 6.03 -13.71 20.81
C ASP A 229 7.56 -13.79 21.06
N GLY A 230 8.00 -13.42 22.26
CA GLY A 230 9.41 -13.37 22.67
C GLY A 230 10.09 -12.00 22.48
N ILE A 231 9.48 -11.08 21.74
CA ILE A 231 9.97 -9.71 21.51
C ILE A 231 8.89 -8.68 21.79
N VAL A 232 7.69 -8.88 21.25
CA VAL A 232 6.57 -7.95 21.35
C VAL A 232 5.56 -8.48 22.37
N PRO A 233 5.20 -7.70 23.41
CA PRO A 233 4.12 -8.07 24.30
C PRO A 233 2.80 -8.22 23.54
N GLU A 234 1.99 -9.24 23.87
CA GLU A 234 0.68 -9.45 23.25
C GLU A 234 -0.23 -8.24 23.45
N THR A 235 -0.16 -7.62 24.64
CA THR A 235 -0.87 -6.38 24.96
C THR A 235 -0.53 -5.21 24.04
N SER A 236 0.74 -5.14 23.56
CA SER A 236 1.17 -4.12 22.59
C SER A 236 0.56 -4.38 21.21
N VAL A 237 0.47 -5.63 20.75
CA VAL A 237 -0.26 -5.97 19.52
C VAL A 237 -1.76 -5.70 19.70
N ALA A 238 -2.33 -6.09 20.82
CA ALA A 238 -3.75 -5.87 21.16
C ALA A 238 -4.13 -4.39 21.23
N ALA A 239 -3.17 -3.49 21.48
CA ALA A 239 -3.40 -2.05 21.48
C ALA A 239 -3.86 -1.52 20.12
N GLY A 240 -3.65 -2.28 19.02
CA GLY A 240 -4.21 -1.97 17.71
C GLY A 240 -5.72 -1.80 17.70
N LYS A 241 -6.46 -2.41 18.65
CA LYS A 241 -7.90 -2.20 18.81
C LYS A 241 -8.29 -0.72 19.03
N PHE A 242 -7.47 0.04 19.73
CA PHE A 242 -7.73 1.45 19.99
C PHE A 242 -7.61 2.33 18.74
N ILE A 243 -6.87 1.86 17.76
CA ILE A 243 -6.66 2.54 16.47
C ILE A 243 -7.78 2.17 15.51
N PHE A 244 -8.03 0.87 15.32
CA PHE A 244 -8.86 0.37 14.22
C PHE A 244 -10.31 0.09 14.57
N GLN A 245 -10.60 -0.35 15.80
CA GLN A 245 -11.96 -0.73 16.18
C GLN A 245 -12.91 0.46 16.09
N ASN A 246 -14.08 0.26 15.46
CA ASN A 246 -15.08 1.29 15.17
C ASN A 246 -14.64 2.40 14.20
N GLN A 247 -13.44 2.29 13.59
CA GLN A 247 -12.98 3.21 12.55
C GLN A 247 -12.99 2.56 11.17
N VAL A 248 -12.77 1.25 11.10
CA VAL A 248 -12.69 0.48 9.87
C VAL A 248 -13.89 -0.48 9.75
N LYS A 249 -14.09 -1.06 8.56
CA LYS A 249 -15.21 -1.98 8.32
C LYS A 249 -15.21 -3.18 9.26
N THR A 250 -14.05 -3.79 9.46
CA THR A 250 -13.85 -4.89 10.41
C THR A 250 -12.44 -4.84 10.98
N TYR A 251 -12.32 -5.07 12.27
CA TYR A 251 -11.07 -5.34 12.96
C TYR A 251 -11.13 -6.74 13.55
N THR A 252 -10.21 -7.63 13.15
CA THR A 252 -10.14 -9.01 13.60
C THR A 252 -8.77 -9.25 14.24
N ALA A 253 -8.73 -9.57 15.52
CA ALA A 253 -7.54 -10.00 16.23
C ALA A 253 -7.43 -11.53 16.19
N ILE A 254 -6.26 -12.05 15.92
CA ILE A 254 -5.98 -13.48 15.82
C ILE A 254 -4.68 -13.76 16.57
N THR A 255 -4.71 -14.64 17.53
CA THR A 255 -3.49 -15.15 18.19
C THR A 255 -3.09 -16.48 17.55
N VAL A 256 -1.86 -16.56 17.10
CA VAL A 256 -1.26 -17.79 16.56
C VAL A 256 -0.29 -18.38 17.58
N THR A 257 -0.25 -19.69 17.67
CA THR A 257 0.52 -20.43 18.67
C THR A 257 1.32 -21.57 18.05
N GLY A 258 2.03 -22.33 18.87
CA GLY A 258 2.74 -23.53 18.46
C GLY A 258 4.09 -23.25 17.80
N GLU A 259 4.50 -24.13 16.91
CA GLU A 259 5.79 -24.04 16.22
C GLU A 259 5.87 -22.74 15.40
N LYS A 260 7.01 -22.03 15.48
CA LYS A 260 7.25 -20.75 14.80
C LYS A 260 6.30 -19.63 15.23
N ALA A 261 5.84 -19.63 16.49
CA ALA A 261 5.08 -18.53 17.06
C ALA A 261 5.98 -17.43 17.65
N ASP A 262 7.31 -17.60 17.59
CA ASP A 262 8.30 -16.57 17.92
C ASP A 262 8.28 -15.43 16.90
N HIS A 263 8.52 -14.21 17.37
CA HIS A 263 8.45 -13.00 16.56
C HIS A 263 9.16 -13.11 15.21
N SER A 264 10.40 -13.60 15.22
CA SER A 264 11.21 -13.74 14.01
C SER A 264 10.70 -14.84 13.06
N ASP A 265 10.01 -15.84 13.57
CA ASP A 265 9.54 -16.98 12.78
C ASP A 265 8.06 -16.89 12.39
N LEU A 266 7.34 -15.90 12.93
CA LEU A 266 5.91 -15.69 12.67
C LEU A 266 5.53 -15.75 11.18
N PRO A 267 6.25 -15.14 10.24
CA PRO A 267 5.90 -15.26 8.83
C PRO A 267 5.89 -16.70 8.28
N GLN A 268 6.64 -17.62 8.90
CA GLN A 268 6.71 -19.03 8.54
C GLN A 268 5.78 -19.93 9.38
N ASN A 269 5.02 -19.36 10.31
CA ASN A 269 4.04 -20.10 11.10
C ASN A 269 2.89 -20.60 10.21
N LYS A 270 2.50 -21.88 10.35
CA LYS A 270 1.46 -22.52 9.53
C LYS A 270 0.09 -21.82 9.65
N GLN A 271 -0.27 -21.34 10.85
CA GLN A 271 -1.55 -20.63 11.06
C GLN A 271 -1.52 -19.26 10.38
N VAL A 272 -0.36 -18.56 10.39
CA VAL A 272 -0.18 -17.29 9.64
C VAL A 272 -0.33 -17.53 8.14
N ILE A 273 0.30 -18.58 7.59
CA ILE A 273 0.18 -18.93 6.16
C ILE A 273 -1.28 -19.23 5.80
N GLN A 274 -2.00 -19.96 6.65
CA GLN A 274 -3.43 -20.22 6.47
C GLN A 274 -4.26 -18.93 6.55
N ALA A 275 -3.98 -18.06 7.50
CA ALA A 275 -4.66 -16.76 7.64
C ALA A 275 -4.44 -15.87 6.40
N ILE A 276 -3.24 -15.83 5.84
CA ILE A 276 -2.95 -15.10 4.59
C ILE A 276 -3.80 -15.66 3.45
N ARG A 277 -3.83 -16.98 3.26
CA ARG A 277 -4.66 -17.62 2.22
C ARG A 277 -6.15 -17.32 2.40
N GLN A 278 -6.65 -17.38 3.62
CA GLN A 278 -8.07 -17.22 3.92
C GLN A 278 -8.54 -15.76 3.88
N TYR A 279 -7.75 -14.87 4.46
CA TYR A 279 -8.19 -13.49 4.70
C TYR A 279 -7.55 -12.48 3.76
N LEU A 280 -6.30 -12.65 3.36
CA LEU A 280 -5.59 -11.67 2.55
C LEU A 280 -5.74 -11.94 1.06
N LEU A 281 -5.49 -13.17 0.61
CA LEU A 281 -5.54 -13.54 -0.79
C LEU A 281 -6.99 -13.69 -1.30
N LYS A 282 -7.16 -13.72 -2.61
CA LYS A 282 -8.43 -14.11 -3.25
C LYS A 282 -8.59 -15.62 -3.09
N LYS A 283 -9.81 -16.06 -2.76
CA LYS A 283 -10.14 -17.49 -2.81
C LYS A 283 -10.00 -17.98 -4.25
N PRO A 284 -9.37 -19.14 -4.49
CA PRO A 284 -9.37 -19.74 -5.83
C PRO A 284 -10.82 -19.97 -6.28
N ASN A 285 -11.13 -19.67 -7.52
CA ASN A 285 -12.49 -19.75 -8.09
C ASN A 285 -13.02 -21.18 -8.23
N LYS A 286 -12.24 -22.22 -7.92
CA LYS A 286 -12.68 -23.63 -7.86
C LYS A 286 -12.01 -24.34 -6.68
N PRO A 287 -12.75 -25.15 -5.92
CA PRO A 287 -12.12 -26.07 -4.99
C PRO A 287 -11.20 -27.02 -5.78
N LEU A 288 -9.98 -27.22 -5.26
CA LEU A 288 -9.09 -28.26 -5.77
C LEU A 288 -9.87 -29.57 -5.75
N LYS A 289 -10.02 -30.24 -6.90
CA LYS A 289 -10.53 -31.62 -6.91
C LYS A 289 -9.60 -32.46 -6.07
N PRO A 290 -10.12 -33.30 -5.16
CA PRO A 290 -9.25 -34.22 -4.42
C PRO A 290 -8.45 -35.02 -5.43
N ILE A 291 -7.14 -35.11 -5.21
CA ILE A 291 -6.29 -36.02 -5.98
C ILE A 291 -6.82 -37.42 -5.68
N LYS A 292 -7.45 -38.06 -6.69
CA LYS A 292 -7.80 -39.48 -6.61
C LYS A 292 -6.50 -40.22 -6.37
N GLY A 293 -6.37 -40.83 -5.20
CA GLY A 293 -5.33 -41.80 -4.95
C GLY A 293 -5.36 -42.84 -6.07
N LYS A 294 -4.24 -43.12 -6.68
CA LYS A 294 -4.10 -44.32 -7.50
C LYS A 294 -4.17 -45.48 -6.53
N ASP A 295 -5.29 -46.16 -6.54
CA ASP A 295 -5.35 -47.51 -5.96
C ASP A 295 -4.41 -48.40 -6.78
N ASN A 296 -3.26 -48.70 -6.21
CA ASN A 296 -2.39 -49.75 -6.73
C ASN A 296 -3.00 -51.09 -6.26
N HIS A 297 -3.58 -51.79 -7.20
CA HIS A 297 -3.81 -53.26 -7.10
C HIS A 297 -2.51 -53.97 -7.47
#